data_4d7d725ff8516508b0d93fe56c4fe451
#
_entry.id   4d7d725ff8516508b0d93fe56c4fe451
#
_cell.length_a   1.000
_cell.length_b   1.000
_cell.length_c   1.000
_cell.angle_alpha   90.00
_cell.angle_beta   90.00
_cell.angle_gamma   90.00
#
_symmetry.space_group_name_H-M   'P 1'
#
loop_
_entity.id
_entity.type
_entity.pdbx_description
1 polymer ?
#
loop_
_entity_poly.entity_id
_entity_poly.type
_entity_poly.pdbx_seq_one_letter_code
_entity_poly.pdbx_strand_id
1 'polypeptide(L)'
;MKTLLTFLIFLGALIITALLVIFKPKASEISPMRPIANVEVIEVQPQSVQLTLMSQGTVLPRTESDLSAEVSGRIIEVADSFRAGGRFKEGEVLLRIDPADYEAAVAAQAAELANAELRLAQETALAEQAAADWAALGQGKASDLTLRMPQLAQAKARIESARANLKRAKRNLARTEITAPFDGRVLSTRADLGQYVSAAPAAPVARIYATDRAEVRLPVTIREAELLETKDRRQRFVRLKKANVADSPTWIARFVRMEATIDPKSRLLYAVAEIENPFEAN
;
A
#
# COMPACT_ATOMS: atom_id res chain seq x y z
N MET A 1 -20.04 0.23 -129.17
CA MET A 1 -20.94 0.75 -128.09
C MET A 1 -20.89 -0.12 -126.81
N LYS A 2 -20.65 -1.42 -126.82
CA LYS A 2 -20.64 -2.28 -125.61
C LYS A 2 -19.44 -1.99 -124.65
N THR A 3 -18.27 -1.66 -125.17
CA THR A 3 -17.06 -1.39 -124.43
C THR A 3 -17.09 -0.04 -123.65
N LEU A 4 -17.80 0.95 -124.21
CA LEU A 4 -17.99 2.27 -123.53
C LEU A 4 -18.89 2.15 -122.34
N LEU A 5 -19.93 1.32 -122.39
CA LEU A 5 -20.87 1.08 -121.33
C LEU A 5 -20.21 0.40 -120.08
N THR A 6 -19.33 -0.60 -120.34
CA THR A 6 -18.60 -1.30 -119.30
C THR A 6 -17.61 -0.35 -118.58
N PHE A 7 -16.92 0.50 -119.34
CA PHE A 7 -16.02 1.50 -118.71
C PHE A 7 -16.76 2.52 -117.80
N LEU A 8 -17.99 2.92 -118.32
CA LEU A 8 -18.78 3.87 -117.51
C LEU A 8 -19.28 3.26 -116.19
N ILE A 9 -19.64 1.95 -116.21
CA ILE A 9 -20.03 1.23 -114.98
C ILE A 9 -18.83 1.06 -114.02
N PHE A 10 -17.64 0.75 -114.53
CA PHE A 10 -16.46 0.63 -113.74
C PHE A 10 -16.07 2.02 -113.10
N LEU A 11 -16.17 3.08 -113.91
CA LEU A 11 -15.89 4.43 -113.38
C LEU A 11 -16.93 4.85 -112.36
N GLY A 12 -18.20 4.51 -112.56
CA GLY A 12 -19.27 4.74 -111.56
C GLY A 12 -19.03 3.97 -110.28
N ALA A 13 -18.61 2.73 -110.35
CA ALA A 13 -18.30 1.88 -109.18
C ALA A 13 -17.09 2.47 -108.41
N LEU A 14 -16.07 2.95 -109.17
CA LEU A 14 -14.90 3.56 -108.55
C LEU A 14 -15.24 4.86 -107.78
N ILE A 15 -16.09 5.71 -108.40
CA ILE A 15 -16.56 6.95 -107.79
C ILE A 15 -17.38 6.67 -106.51
N ILE A 16 -18.29 5.69 -106.54
CA ILE A 16 -19.10 5.29 -105.39
C ILE A 16 -18.19 4.77 -104.26
N THR A 17 -17.18 3.93 -104.57
CA THR A 17 -16.25 3.40 -103.58
C THR A 17 -15.40 4.54 -102.98
N ALA A 18 -14.95 5.48 -103.82
CA ALA A 18 -14.23 6.67 -103.32
C ALA A 18 -15.07 7.54 -102.37
N LEU A 19 -16.36 7.72 -102.73
CA LEU A 19 -17.29 8.47 -101.94
C LEU A 19 -17.56 7.79 -100.59
N LEU A 20 -17.69 6.46 -100.56
CA LEU A 20 -17.89 5.69 -99.32
C LEU A 20 -16.64 5.71 -98.41
N VAL A 21 -15.44 5.82 -98.95
CA VAL A 21 -14.20 5.95 -98.19
C VAL A 21 -14.02 7.39 -97.63
N ILE A 22 -14.40 8.40 -98.46
CA ILE A 22 -14.28 9.82 -98.03
C ILE A 22 -15.33 10.19 -96.97
N PHE A 23 -16.58 9.66 -97.12
CA PHE A 23 -17.67 9.88 -96.19
C PHE A 23 -17.75 8.76 -95.11
N LYS A 24 -16.67 8.12 -94.81
CA LYS A 24 -16.62 7.14 -93.75
C LYS A 24 -17.00 7.86 -92.38
N PRO A 25 -18.12 7.48 -91.75
CA PRO A 25 -18.49 8.11 -90.49
C PRO A 25 -17.37 7.80 -89.50
N LYS A 26 -16.80 8.86 -88.88
CA LYS A 26 -15.88 8.70 -87.76
C LYS A 26 -16.61 7.98 -86.65
N ALA A 27 -16.17 6.79 -86.31
CA ALA A 27 -16.65 6.14 -85.11
C ALA A 27 -16.43 7.05 -83.92
N SER A 28 -17.49 7.41 -83.24
CA SER A 28 -17.40 8.16 -82.02
C SER A 28 -16.75 7.26 -80.99
N GLU A 29 -15.52 7.58 -80.56
CA GLU A 29 -14.89 6.93 -79.40
C GLU A 29 -15.73 7.25 -78.14
N ILE A 30 -16.60 6.32 -77.77
CA ILE A 30 -17.27 6.35 -76.48
C ILE A 30 -16.16 6.02 -75.48
N SER A 31 -15.53 7.05 -74.89
CA SER A 31 -14.66 6.84 -73.76
C SER A 31 -15.43 6.05 -72.71
N PRO A 32 -14.93 4.87 -72.27
CA PRO A 32 -15.62 4.14 -71.27
C PRO A 32 -15.69 5.01 -69.98
N MET A 33 -16.86 5.44 -69.64
CA MET A 33 -17.11 6.10 -68.36
C MET A 33 -16.67 5.12 -67.26
N ARG A 34 -15.57 5.43 -66.59
CA ARG A 34 -15.17 4.65 -65.39
C ARG A 34 -16.33 4.65 -64.45
N PRO A 35 -16.82 3.50 -63.97
CA PRO A 35 -17.90 3.52 -62.99
C PRO A 35 -17.42 4.25 -61.75
N ILE A 36 -18.07 5.34 -61.41
CA ILE A 36 -17.87 6.06 -60.19
C ILE A 36 -18.39 5.12 -59.10
N ALA A 37 -17.46 4.61 -58.27
CA ALA A 37 -17.84 3.81 -57.13
C ALA A 37 -18.61 4.72 -56.15
N ASN A 38 -19.90 4.48 -56.00
CA ASN A 38 -20.67 5.11 -54.95
C ASN A 38 -20.19 4.53 -53.63
N VAL A 39 -19.44 5.30 -52.85
CA VAL A 39 -19.06 4.96 -51.48
C VAL A 39 -20.01 5.69 -50.53
N GLU A 40 -20.66 4.92 -49.68
CA GLU A 40 -21.44 5.46 -48.58
C GLU A 40 -20.44 5.90 -47.50
N VAL A 41 -20.40 7.20 -47.21
CA VAL A 41 -19.51 7.75 -46.19
C VAL A 41 -20.35 8.11 -44.97
N ILE A 42 -19.90 7.64 -43.83
CA ILE A 42 -20.47 8.03 -42.54
C ILE A 42 -19.55 9.10 -41.95
N GLU A 43 -20.11 10.27 -41.65
CA GLU A 43 -19.38 11.33 -40.94
C GLU A 43 -19.23 10.89 -39.46
N VAL A 44 -18.01 10.54 -39.07
CA VAL A 44 -17.70 10.14 -37.70
C VAL A 44 -17.44 11.38 -36.86
N GLN A 45 -18.36 11.67 -35.95
CA GLN A 45 -18.16 12.73 -34.98
C GLN A 45 -17.49 12.14 -33.73
N PRO A 46 -16.39 12.73 -33.24
CA PRO A 46 -15.74 12.28 -32.02
C PRO A 46 -16.69 12.50 -30.82
N GLN A 47 -17.10 11.42 -30.18
CA GLN A 47 -17.89 11.46 -28.97
C GLN A 47 -17.04 11.00 -27.77
N SER A 48 -17.22 11.69 -26.64
CA SER A 48 -16.63 11.24 -25.39
C SER A 48 -17.44 10.07 -24.84
N VAL A 49 -16.84 8.90 -24.82
CA VAL A 49 -17.46 7.67 -24.28
C VAL A 49 -16.81 7.32 -22.95
N GLN A 50 -17.66 7.17 -21.92
CA GLN A 50 -17.19 6.66 -20.64
C GLN A 50 -17.02 5.14 -20.72
N LEU A 51 -15.78 4.68 -20.70
CA LEU A 51 -15.47 3.26 -20.65
C LEU A 51 -15.64 2.75 -19.20
N THR A 52 -16.47 1.73 -19.03
CA THR A 52 -16.65 1.04 -17.73
C THR A 52 -16.05 -0.35 -17.83
N LEU A 53 -15.09 -0.62 -16.94
CA LEU A 53 -14.49 -1.95 -16.80
C LEU A 53 -15.22 -2.73 -15.70
N MET A 54 -15.57 -3.96 -16.00
CA MET A 54 -16.21 -4.88 -15.05
C MET A 54 -15.17 -5.87 -14.55
N SER A 55 -15.02 -5.96 -13.25
CA SER A 55 -14.12 -6.92 -12.60
C SER A 55 -14.72 -7.39 -11.29
N GLN A 56 -14.19 -8.47 -10.73
CA GLN A 56 -14.61 -9.00 -9.43
C GLN A 56 -13.38 -9.29 -8.58
N GLY A 57 -13.48 -9.06 -7.27
CA GLY A 57 -12.36 -9.23 -6.36
C GLY A 57 -12.83 -9.50 -4.95
N THR A 58 -11.87 -9.85 -4.09
CA THR A 58 -12.11 -10.05 -2.66
C THR A 58 -11.74 -8.79 -1.90
N VAL A 59 -12.61 -8.39 -0.98
CA VAL A 59 -12.35 -7.29 -0.04
C VAL A 59 -11.51 -7.86 1.10
N LEU A 60 -10.36 -7.24 1.34
CA LEU A 60 -9.45 -7.60 2.42
C LEU A 60 -9.16 -6.36 3.27
N PRO A 61 -8.93 -6.50 4.57
CA PRO A 61 -8.48 -5.37 5.37
C PRO A 61 -7.13 -4.88 4.84
N ARG A 62 -6.93 -3.56 4.84
CA ARG A 62 -5.65 -2.97 4.42
C ARG A 62 -4.52 -3.34 5.37
N THR A 63 -4.82 -3.38 6.67
CA THR A 63 -3.85 -3.70 7.71
C THR A 63 -4.29 -4.95 8.44
N GLU A 64 -3.45 -5.97 8.39
CA GLU A 64 -3.57 -7.21 9.14
C GLU A 64 -2.25 -7.45 9.86
N SER A 65 -2.29 -7.79 11.14
CA SER A 65 -1.10 -7.92 11.97
C SER A 65 -1.21 -9.12 12.91
N ASP A 66 -0.10 -9.79 13.08
CA ASP A 66 0.06 -10.79 14.11
C ASP A 66 0.48 -10.12 15.42
N LEU A 67 -0.36 -10.21 16.44
CA LEU A 67 -0.11 -9.69 17.76
C LEU A 67 0.72 -10.71 18.55
N SER A 68 1.89 -10.31 19.02
CA SER A 68 2.81 -11.18 19.77
C SER A 68 3.14 -10.59 21.13
N ALA A 69 3.38 -11.45 22.13
CA ALA A 69 3.89 -11.02 23.42
C ALA A 69 5.34 -10.56 23.28
N GLU A 70 5.68 -9.38 23.84
CA GLU A 70 7.04 -8.85 23.89
C GLU A 70 7.81 -9.31 25.14
N VAL A 71 7.10 -9.84 26.13
CA VAL A 71 7.63 -10.38 27.37
C VAL A 71 6.97 -11.72 27.65
N SER A 72 7.65 -12.59 28.40
CA SER A 72 7.17 -13.94 28.68
C SER A 72 6.47 -13.99 30.03
N GLY A 73 5.45 -14.82 30.18
CA GLY A 73 4.77 -15.04 31.45
C GLY A 73 3.42 -15.72 31.27
N ARG A 74 2.69 -15.89 32.39
CA ARG A 74 1.37 -16.46 32.41
C ARG A 74 0.33 -15.38 32.15
N ILE A 75 -0.66 -15.66 31.30
CA ILE A 75 -1.82 -14.79 31.10
C ILE A 75 -2.73 -14.86 32.32
N ILE A 76 -2.99 -13.72 32.96
CA ILE A 76 -3.85 -13.61 34.16
C ILE A 76 -5.16 -12.92 33.86
N GLU A 77 -5.27 -12.22 32.72
CA GLU A 77 -6.47 -11.51 32.32
C GLU A 77 -6.61 -11.53 30.79
N VAL A 78 -7.84 -11.71 30.33
CA VAL A 78 -8.21 -11.72 28.90
C VAL A 78 -9.44 -10.84 28.75
N ALA A 79 -9.38 -9.83 27.90
CA ALA A 79 -10.50 -8.94 27.62
C ALA A 79 -11.66 -9.70 26.92
N ASP A 80 -12.90 -9.32 27.19
CA ASP A 80 -14.09 -9.90 26.53
C ASP A 80 -14.05 -9.69 25.01
N SER A 81 -13.40 -8.63 24.54
CA SER A 81 -13.18 -8.32 23.14
C SER A 81 -12.16 -9.27 22.47
N PHE A 82 -11.34 -9.97 23.24
CA PHE A 82 -10.29 -10.87 22.74
C PHE A 82 -10.85 -12.23 22.35
N ARG A 83 -11.73 -12.23 21.34
CA ARG A 83 -12.31 -13.45 20.72
C ARG A 83 -12.51 -13.21 19.23
N ALA A 84 -12.54 -14.26 18.44
CA ALA A 84 -12.75 -14.15 17.00
C ALA A 84 -13.99 -13.30 16.66
N GLY A 85 -13.82 -12.26 15.85
CA GLY A 85 -14.85 -11.28 15.53
C GLY A 85 -15.06 -10.17 16.57
N GLY A 86 -14.41 -10.23 17.75
CA GLY A 86 -14.47 -9.19 18.78
C GLY A 86 -13.91 -7.87 18.28
N ARG A 87 -14.50 -6.76 18.72
CA ARG A 87 -14.06 -5.39 18.41
C ARG A 87 -13.25 -4.82 19.55
N PHE A 88 -12.23 -4.08 19.21
CA PHE A 88 -11.37 -3.36 20.15
C PHE A 88 -11.01 -1.97 19.61
N LYS A 89 -10.61 -1.10 20.50
CA LYS A 89 -10.08 0.24 20.19
C LYS A 89 -8.57 0.29 20.38
N GLU A 90 -7.94 1.22 19.68
CA GLU A 90 -6.52 1.52 19.89
C GLU A 90 -6.22 1.80 21.37
N GLY A 91 -5.15 1.19 21.90
CA GLY A 91 -4.75 1.28 23.30
C GLY A 91 -5.54 0.39 24.27
N GLU A 92 -6.59 -0.29 23.83
CA GLU A 92 -7.32 -1.24 24.69
C GLU A 92 -6.44 -2.43 25.08
N VAL A 93 -6.40 -2.76 26.37
CA VAL A 93 -5.68 -3.93 26.87
C VAL A 93 -6.44 -5.18 26.51
N LEU A 94 -5.87 -6.02 25.64
CA LEU A 94 -6.46 -7.27 25.17
C LEU A 94 -6.09 -8.45 26.05
N LEU A 95 -4.85 -8.47 26.54
CA LEU A 95 -4.32 -9.51 27.41
C LEU A 95 -3.42 -8.88 28.47
N ARG A 96 -3.40 -9.45 29.66
CA ARG A 96 -2.42 -9.09 30.71
C ARG A 96 -1.65 -10.33 31.14
N ILE A 97 -0.34 -10.18 31.09
CA ILE A 97 0.65 -11.14 31.63
C ILE A 97 0.89 -10.80 33.10
N ASP A 98 1.16 -11.81 33.92
CA ASP A 98 1.48 -11.66 35.34
C ASP A 98 2.61 -10.64 35.52
N PRO A 99 2.38 -9.49 36.17
CA PRO A 99 3.36 -8.42 36.29
C PRO A 99 4.31 -8.59 37.49
N ALA A 100 4.07 -9.54 38.38
CA ALA A 100 4.74 -9.61 39.68
C ALA A 100 6.28 -9.62 39.58
N ASP A 101 6.85 -10.43 38.71
CA ASP A 101 8.30 -10.49 38.52
C ASP A 101 8.85 -9.19 37.89
N TYR A 102 8.08 -8.54 37.04
CA TYR A 102 8.45 -7.29 36.38
C TYR A 102 8.36 -6.10 37.33
N GLU A 103 7.38 -6.10 38.24
CA GLU A 103 7.25 -5.11 39.31
C GLU A 103 8.43 -5.23 40.30
N ALA A 104 8.77 -6.44 40.69
CA ALA A 104 9.95 -6.72 41.51
C ALA A 104 11.25 -6.24 40.83
N ALA A 105 11.38 -6.46 39.52
CA ALA A 105 12.53 -5.97 38.76
C ALA A 105 12.59 -4.43 38.71
N VAL A 106 11.45 -3.74 38.56
CA VAL A 106 11.38 -2.27 38.64
C VAL A 106 11.82 -1.78 40.01
N ALA A 107 11.34 -2.40 41.10
CA ALA A 107 11.71 -2.02 42.45
C ALA A 107 13.22 -2.21 42.69
N ALA A 108 13.80 -3.33 42.23
CA ALA A 108 15.24 -3.59 42.35
C ALA A 108 16.08 -2.55 41.58
N GLN A 109 15.70 -2.18 40.37
CA GLN A 109 16.41 -1.16 39.59
C GLN A 109 16.24 0.25 40.16
N ALA A 110 15.10 0.54 40.78
CA ALA A 110 14.88 1.82 41.48
C ALA A 110 15.81 1.93 42.70
N ALA A 111 15.99 0.85 43.47
CA ALA A 111 16.93 0.80 44.57
C ALA A 111 18.39 1.00 44.13
N GLU A 112 18.79 0.37 42.99
CA GLU A 112 20.15 0.58 42.45
C GLU A 112 20.38 2.02 42.00
N LEU A 113 19.36 2.68 41.41
CA LEU A 113 19.46 4.09 41.07
C LEU A 113 19.65 4.95 42.33
N ALA A 114 18.88 4.72 43.40
CA ALA A 114 19.02 5.44 44.67
C ALA A 114 20.42 5.26 45.28
N ASN A 115 20.98 4.03 45.19
CA ASN A 115 22.35 3.75 45.62
C ASN A 115 23.39 4.51 44.79
N ALA A 116 23.19 4.59 43.48
CA ALA A 116 24.09 5.34 42.60
C ALA A 116 24.02 6.86 42.87
N GLU A 117 22.83 7.39 43.16
CA GLU A 117 22.64 8.80 43.56
C GLU A 117 23.31 9.12 44.88
N LEU A 118 23.18 8.23 45.89
CA LEU A 118 23.88 8.38 47.15
C LEU A 118 25.41 8.41 46.95
N ARG A 119 25.94 7.50 46.10
CA ARG A 119 27.35 7.49 45.76
C ARG A 119 27.83 8.78 45.12
N LEU A 120 27.05 9.32 44.18
CA LEU A 120 27.39 10.60 43.57
C LEU A 120 27.43 11.73 44.60
N ALA A 121 26.44 11.77 45.52
CA ALA A 121 26.42 12.78 46.58
C ALA A 121 27.66 12.69 47.50
N GLN A 122 28.06 11.44 47.87
CA GLN A 122 29.27 11.20 48.65
C GLN A 122 30.54 11.65 47.92
N GLU A 123 30.69 11.27 46.63
CA GLU A 123 31.87 11.68 45.85
C GLU A 123 31.90 13.17 45.57
N THR A 124 30.75 13.82 45.45
CA THR A 124 30.65 15.29 45.32
C THR A 124 31.15 15.98 46.58
N ALA A 125 30.69 15.57 47.77
CA ALA A 125 31.13 16.13 49.04
C ALA A 125 32.64 15.91 49.26
N LEU A 126 33.18 14.71 48.94
CA LEU A 126 34.60 14.43 49.05
C LEU A 126 35.45 15.23 48.05
N ALA A 127 34.94 15.51 46.86
CA ALA A 127 35.63 16.33 45.86
C ALA A 127 35.66 17.80 46.27
N GLU A 128 34.56 18.31 46.83
CA GLU A 128 34.47 19.66 47.39
C GLU A 128 35.44 19.84 48.56
N GLN A 129 35.49 18.87 49.50
CA GLN A 129 36.46 18.88 50.59
C GLN A 129 37.90 18.86 50.07
N ALA A 130 38.24 17.98 49.11
CA ALA A 130 39.57 17.89 48.56
C ALA A 130 40.00 19.22 47.84
N ALA A 131 39.04 19.89 47.19
CA ALA A 131 39.29 21.19 46.57
C ALA A 131 39.55 22.29 47.63
N ALA A 132 38.77 22.29 48.75
CA ALA A 132 38.96 23.23 49.83
C ALA A 132 40.30 23.02 50.55
N ASP A 133 40.66 21.76 50.83
CA ASP A 133 41.94 21.40 51.46
C ASP A 133 43.16 21.80 50.58
N TRP A 134 43.05 21.58 49.28
CA TRP A 134 44.11 22.01 48.35
C TRP A 134 44.25 23.54 48.31
N ALA A 135 43.10 24.28 48.25
CA ALA A 135 43.12 25.72 48.26
C ALA A 135 43.77 26.31 49.53
N ALA A 136 43.59 25.64 50.71
CA ALA A 136 44.22 26.03 51.96
C ALA A 136 45.74 25.82 51.98
N LEU A 137 46.26 24.89 51.20
CA LEU A 137 47.71 24.63 51.11
C LEU A 137 48.47 25.67 50.27
N GLY A 138 47.79 26.45 49.44
CA GLY A 138 48.35 27.54 48.62
C GLY A 138 49.40 27.11 47.57
N GLN A 139 49.41 25.84 47.19
CA GLN A 139 50.41 25.25 46.28
C GLN A 139 49.83 24.97 44.89
N GLY A 140 50.19 25.75 43.91
CA GLY A 140 50.07 25.45 42.49
C GLY A 140 48.72 24.88 42.01
N LYS A 141 48.69 24.25 40.80
CA LYS A 141 47.52 23.66 40.22
C LYS A 141 47.35 22.19 40.71
N ALA A 142 46.17 21.90 41.30
CA ALA A 142 45.85 20.50 41.69
C ALA A 142 45.74 19.59 40.50
N SER A 143 46.12 18.31 40.68
CA SER A 143 45.82 17.29 39.66
C SER A 143 44.33 16.88 39.67
N ASP A 144 43.80 16.45 38.56
CA ASP A 144 42.40 15.94 38.45
C ASP A 144 42.16 14.79 39.44
N LEU A 145 43.18 13.96 39.73
CA LEU A 145 43.10 12.87 40.69
C LEU A 145 42.98 13.43 42.13
N THR A 146 43.74 14.45 42.45
CA THR A 146 43.66 15.15 43.76
C THR A 146 42.27 15.74 44.00
N LEU A 147 41.66 16.30 42.95
CA LEU A 147 40.31 16.86 42.98
C LEU A 147 39.22 15.81 42.82
N ARG A 148 39.53 14.52 42.79
CA ARG A 148 38.62 13.38 42.63
C ARG A 148 37.75 13.47 41.36
N MET A 149 38.20 14.17 40.32
CA MET A 149 37.44 14.34 39.06
C MET A 149 37.10 13.03 38.37
N PRO A 150 38.03 12.03 38.27
CA PRO A 150 37.71 10.70 37.69
C PRO A 150 36.65 9.95 38.49
N GLN A 151 36.65 10.03 39.85
CA GLN A 151 35.67 9.41 40.70
C GLN A 151 34.27 10.02 40.53
N LEU A 152 34.20 11.35 40.43
CA LEU A 152 32.96 12.06 40.09
C LEU A 152 32.43 11.65 38.70
N ALA A 153 33.31 11.56 37.71
CA ALA A 153 32.92 11.15 36.38
C ALA A 153 32.36 9.69 36.38
N GLN A 154 33.04 8.80 37.14
CA GLN A 154 32.58 7.43 37.32
C GLN A 154 31.22 7.34 38.01
N ALA A 155 31.00 8.12 39.10
CA ALA A 155 29.74 8.15 39.82
C ALA A 155 28.59 8.67 38.94
N LYS A 156 28.84 9.72 38.14
CA LYS A 156 27.88 10.21 37.13
C LYS A 156 27.53 9.16 36.09
N ALA A 157 28.52 8.49 35.54
CA ALA A 157 28.31 7.42 34.56
C ALA A 157 27.48 6.25 35.15
N ARG A 158 27.69 5.94 36.44
CA ARG A 158 26.91 4.91 37.13
C ARG A 158 25.44 5.28 37.29
N ILE A 159 25.10 6.54 37.56
CA ILE A 159 23.71 7.02 37.57
C ILE A 159 23.07 6.87 36.21
N GLU A 160 23.73 7.25 35.12
CA GLU A 160 23.17 7.11 33.78
C GLU A 160 22.91 5.64 33.41
N SER A 161 23.82 4.74 33.81
CA SER A 161 23.62 3.30 33.67
C SER A 161 22.41 2.79 34.47
N ALA A 162 22.30 3.18 35.75
CA ALA A 162 21.20 2.77 36.60
C ALA A 162 19.84 3.32 36.08
N ARG A 163 19.79 4.58 35.62
CA ARG A 163 18.61 5.15 34.96
C ARG A 163 18.18 4.40 33.70
N ALA A 164 19.14 4.02 32.88
CA ALA A 164 18.87 3.24 31.68
C ALA A 164 18.29 1.85 32.01
N ASN A 165 18.83 1.20 33.06
CA ASN A 165 18.34 -0.09 33.53
C ASN A 165 16.92 0.02 34.11
N LEU A 166 16.63 1.03 34.93
CA LEU A 166 15.30 1.29 35.45
C LEU A 166 14.29 1.56 34.32
N LYS A 167 14.69 2.35 33.32
CA LYS A 167 13.87 2.61 32.15
C LYS A 167 13.56 1.33 31.39
N ARG A 168 14.53 0.40 31.26
CA ARG A 168 14.33 -0.92 30.64
C ARG A 168 13.35 -1.76 31.43
N ALA A 169 13.51 -1.84 32.77
CA ALA A 169 12.60 -2.59 33.63
C ALA A 169 11.16 -2.05 33.54
N LYS A 170 10.97 -0.74 33.56
CA LYS A 170 9.65 -0.09 33.39
C LYS A 170 9.01 -0.41 32.03
N ARG A 171 9.81 -0.44 30.94
CA ARG A 171 9.29 -0.86 29.64
C ARG A 171 8.84 -2.31 29.61
N ASN A 172 9.61 -3.20 30.24
CA ASN A 172 9.24 -4.62 30.31
C ASN A 172 7.95 -4.81 31.14
N LEU A 173 7.78 -4.03 32.21
CA LEU A 173 6.54 -4.03 32.98
C LEU A 173 5.37 -3.52 32.11
N ALA A 174 5.52 -2.42 31.38
CA ALA A 174 4.48 -1.94 30.48
C ALA A 174 4.11 -2.94 29.39
N ARG A 175 5.05 -3.78 28.97
CA ARG A 175 4.83 -4.83 27.95
C ARG A 175 4.10 -6.06 28.50
N THR A 176 3.84 -6.13 29.81
CA THR A 176 2.95 -7.16 30.36
C THR A 176 1.50 -6.91 30.00
N GLU A 177 1.14 -5.68 29.65
CA GLU A 177 -0.15 -5.33 29.06
C GLU A 177 -0.03 -5.35 27.54
N ILE A 178 -0.69 -6.32 26.91
CA ILE A 178 -0.72 -6.42 25.44
C ILE A 178 -1.90 -5.60 24.94
N THR A 179 -1.59 -4.44 24.37
CA THR A 179 -2.57 -3.48 23.90
C THR A 179 -2.79 -3.56 22.39
N ALA A 180 -3.96 -3.13 21.95
CA ALA A 180 -4.31 -3.01 20.54
C ALA A 180 -3.56 -1.84 19.90
N PRO A 181 -2.85 -2.05 18.76
CA PRO A 181 -2.08 -0.99 18.09
C PRO A 181 -2.92 -0.05 17.20
N PHE A 182 -4.19 -0.37 16.96
CA PHE A 182 -5.15 0.37 16.14
C PHE A 182 -6.58 -0.08 16.45
N ASP A 183 -7.56 0.67 15.98
CA ASP A 183 -8.97 0.25 16.03
C ASP A 183 -9.25 -0.92 15.08
N GLY A 184 -9.84 -1.99 15.59
CA GLY A 184 -10.00 -3.17 14.75
C GLY A 184 -10.84 -4.30 15.31
N ARG A 185 -10.62 -5.47 14.71
CA ARG A 185 -11.23 -6.71 15.14
C ARG A 185 -10.22 -7.86 15.21
N VAL A 186 -10.52 -8.80 16.08
CA VAL A 186 -9.77 -10.05 16.20
C VAL A 186 -10.19 -11.00 15.08
N LEU A 187 -9.22 -11.45 14.29
CA LEU A 187 -9.43 -12.47 13.26
C LEU A 187 -9.40 -13.86 13.88
N SER A 188 -8.38 -14.14 14.70
CA SER A 188 -8.24 -15.41 15.42
C SER A 188 -7.40 -15.23 16.69
N THR A 189 -7.66 -16.03 17.70
CA THR A 189 -6.89 -16.08 18.94
C THR A 189 -6.10 -17.39 19.02
N ARG A 190 -4.94 -17.35 19.69
CA ARG A 190 -4.09 -18.51 19.96
C ARG A 190 -3.64 -18.59 21.41
N ALA A 191 -4.13 -17.70 22.25
CA ALA A 191 -3.77 -17.59 23.63
C ALA A 191 -5.03 -17.50 24.50
N ASP A 192 -5.01 -18.20 25.65
CA ASP A 192 -6.13 -18.29 26.58
C ASP A 192 -5.68 -17.95 28.01
N LEU A 193 -6.66 -17.71 28.88
CA LEU A 193 -6.44 -17.43 30.30
C LEU A 193 -5.66 -18.58 30.95
N GLY A 194 -4.65 -18.24 31.75
CA GLY A 194 -3.80 -19.21 32.45
C GLY A 194 -2.67 -19.83 31.59
N GLN A 195 -2.69 -19.60 30.28
CA GLN A 195 -1.63 -20.08 29.38
C GLN A 195 -0.34 -19.30 29.60
N TYR A 196 0.80 -19.97 29.45
CA TYR A 196 2.12 -19.36 29.45
C TYR A 196 2.47 -18.95 28.00
N VAL A 197 2.82 -17.68 27.81
CA VAL A 197 3.31 -17.13 26.54
C VAL A 197 4.78 -16.77 26.64
N SER A 198 5.50 -16.89 25.54
CA SER A 198 6.90 -16.50 25.46
C SER A 198 7.11 -15.34 24.51
N ALA A 199 8.09 -14.50 24.81
CA ALA A 199 8.50 -13.38 23.97
C ALA A 199 9.18 -13.88 22.69
N ALA A 200 8.41 -14.45 21.76
CA ALA A 200 8.93 -14.97 20.49
C ALA A 200 8.04 -14.46 19.34
N PRO A 201 8.63 -13.80 18.31
CA PRO A 201 7.89 -13.32 17.14
C PRO A 201 7.15 -14.43 16.38
N ALA A 202 7.66 -15.66 16.47
CA ALA A 202 7.08 -16.82 15.78
C ALA A 202 5.84 -17.41 16.47
N ALA A 203 5.45 -16.92 17.66
CA ALA A 203 4.30 -17.41 18.43
C ALA A 203 3.31 -16.27 18.69
N PRO A 204 2.55 -15.81 17.67
CA PRO A 204 1.56 -14.75 17.86
C PRO A 204 0.44 -15.23 18.79
N VAL A 205 -0.03 -14.35 19.67
CA VAL A 205 -1.15 -14.61 20.58
C VAL A 205 -2.50 -14.41 19.89
N ALA A 206 -2.54 -13.57 18.86
CA ALA A 206 -3.72 -13.34 18.04
C ALA A 206 -3.34 -12.82 16.67
N ARG A 207 -4.28 -12.92 15.73
CA ARG A 207 -4.27 -12.22 14.46
C ARG A 207 -5.38 -11.19 14.46
N ILE A 208 -5.04 -9.95 14.16
CA ILE A 208 -5.94 -8.80 14.24
C ILE A 208 -5.93 -8.03 12.92
N TYR A 209 -7.01 -7.33 12.64
CA TYR A 209 -7.08 -6.47 11.46
C TYR A 209 -7.77 -5.14 11.77
N ALA A 210 -7.33 -4.10 11.07
CA ALA A 210 -7.91 -2.76 11.18
C ALA A 210 -9.25 -2.67 10.42
N THR A 211 -10.16 -1.85 10.93
CA THR A 211 -11.49 -1.67 10.33
C THR A 211 -11.69 -0.31 9.67
N ASP A 212 -10.69 0.55 9.69
CA ASP A 212 -10.71 1.88 9.08
C ASP A 212 -10.74 1.82 7.55
N ARG A 213 -9.99 0.88 6.95
CA ARG A 213 -9.85 0.76 5.50
C ARG A 213 -9.80 -0.69 5.05
N ALA A 214 -10.40 -0.92 3.89
CA ALA A 214 -10.26 -2.18 3.17
C ALA A 214 -9.76 -1.94 1.75
N GLU A 215 -9.04 -2.90 1.21
CA GLU A 215 -8.59 -2.92 -0.17
C GLU A 215 -9.31 -4.02 -0.95
N VAL A 216 -9.60 -3.73 -2.20
CA VAL A 216 -10.10 -4.70 -3.16
C VAL A 216 -9.09 -4.83 -4.28
N ARG A 217 -8.62 -6.06 -4.51
CA ARG A 217 -7.74 -6.38 -5.63
C ARG A 217 -8.61 -6.85 -6.80
N LEU A 218 -8.59 -6.06 -7.86
CA LEU A 218 -9.40 -6.26 -9.06
C LEU A 218 -8.50 -6.73 -10.20
N PRO A 219 -8.61 -7.97 -10.68
CA PRO A 219 -7.84 -8.44 -11.80
C PRO A 219 -8.28 -7.71 -13.07
N VAL A 220 -7.29 -7.26 -13.83
CA VAL A 220 -7.44 -6.57 -15.12
C VAL A 220 -6.44 -7.12 -16.12
N THR A 221 -6.81 -7.12 -17.39
CA THR A 221 -5.89 -7.48 -18.48
C THR A 221 -4.86 -6.35 -18.70
N ILE A 222 -3.75 -6.65 -19.38
CA ILE A 222 -2.72 -5.65 -19.71
C ILE A 222 -3.31 -4.49 -20.51
N ARG A 223 -4.21 -4.80 -21.47
CA ARG A 223 -4.89 -3.77 -22.29
C ARG A 223 -5.79 -2.86 -21.45
N GLU A 224 -6.52 -3.40 -20.50
CA GLU A 224 -7.34 -2.63 -19.57
C GLU A 224 -6.49 -1.81 -18.61
N ALA A 225 -5.34 -2.33 -18.19
CA ALA A 225 -4.39 -1.61 -17.36
C ALA A 225 -3.85 -0.35 -18.05
N GLU A 226 -3.50 -0.45 -19.35
CA GLU A 226 -3.08 0.71 -20.16
C GLU A 226 -4.17 1.80 -20.21
N LEU A 227 -5.43 1.42 -20.32
CA LEU A 227 -6.56 2.34 -20.30
C LEU A 227 -6.72 3.01 -18.91
N LEU A 228 -6.43 2.27 -17.84
CA LEU A 228 -6.44 2.79 -16.47
C LEU A 228 -5.22 3.67 -16.16
N GLU A 229 -4.12 3.60 -16.87
CA GLU A 229 -2.95 4.44 -16.64
C GLU A 229 -3.00 5.79 -17.35
N THR A 230 -3.89 5.93 -18.36
CA THR A 230 -4.02 7.16 -19.14
C THR A 230 -4.63 8.29 -18.29
N LYS A 231 -3.96 9.41 -18.24
CA LYS A 231 -4.29 10.78 -17.79
C LYS A 231 -5.44 10.99 -16.78
N ASP A 232 -5.37 10.94 -15.62
CA ASP A 232 -6.12 11.50 -14.48
C ASP A 232 -6.46 10.49 -13.38
N ARG A 233 -5.41 10.12 -12.63
CA ARG A 233 -5.54 9.18 -11.52
C ARG A 233 -6.42 9.70 -10.37
N ARG A 234 -6.71 11.01 -10.31
CA ARG A 234 -7.34 11.64 -9.15
C ARG A 234 -8.86 11.50 -9.05
N GLN A 235 -9.52 11.03 -10.11
CA GLN A 235 -11.00 10.96 -10.16
C GLN A 235 -11.55 9.57 -10.48
N ARG A 236 -10.79 8.51 -10.25
CA ARG A 236 -11.27 7.17 -10.57
C ARG A 236 -11.91 6.53 -9.36
N PHE A 237 -13.22 6.46 -9.42
CA PHE A 237 -14.02 5.74 -8.44
C PHE A 237 -14.38 4.36 -8.99
N VAL A 238 -14.32 3.38 -8.10
CA VAL A 238 -14.77 2.02 -8.36
C VAL A 238 -16.07 1.81 -7.60
N ARG A 239 -17.13 1.46 -8.29
CA ARG A 239 -18.40 1.09 -7.66
C ARG A 239 -18.39 -0.40 -7.35
N LEU A 240 -18.47 -0.73 -6.10
CA LEU A 240 -18.47 -2.10 -5.61
C LEU A 240 -19.87 -2.50 -5.17
N LYS A 241 -20.30 -3.67 -5.60
CA LYS A 241 -21.54 -4.31 -5.14
C LYS A 241 -21.23 -5.71 -4.68
N LYS A 242 -21.97 -6.18 -3.68
CA LYS A 242 -21.84 -7.57 -3.22
C LYS A 242 -22.33 -8.50 -4.32
N ALA A 243 -21.52 -9.49 -4.66
CA ALA A 243 -21.90 -10.48 -5.66
C ALA A 243 -23.14 -11.27 -5.19
N ASN A 244 -24.03 -11.59 -6.11
CA ASN A 244 -25.21 -12.42 -5.90
C ASN A 244 -26.27 -11.87 -4.90
N VAL A 245 -26.26 -10.55 -4.65
CA VAL A 245 -27.28 -9.88 -3.81
C VAL A 245 -27.91 -8.76 -4.62
N ALA A 246 -29.18 -8.87 -4.98
CA ALA A 246 -29.87 -7.94 -5.89
C ALA A 246 -29.91 -6.51 -5.35
N ASP A 247 -30.22 -6.33 -4.05
CA ASP A 247 -30.34 -5.02 -3.40
C ASP A 247 -29.17 -4.73 -2.44
N SER A 248 -27.93 -5.11 -2.83
CA SER A 248 -26.78 -4.81 -1.99
C SER A 248 -26.44 -3.32 -2.03
N PRO A 249 -26.02 -2.73 -0.90
CA PRO A 249 -25.50 -1.38 -0.88
C PRO A 249 -24.30 -1.27 -1.83
N THR A 250 -24.18 -0.10 -2.44
CA THR A 250 -23.06 0.20 -3.34
C THR A 250 -22.00 0.97 -2.55
N TRP A 251 -20.80 0.42 -2.47
CA TRP A 251 -19.65 1.13 -1.90
C TRP A 251 -18.92 1.87 -3.00
N ILE A 252 -18.45 3.06 -2.68
CA ILE A 252 -17.58 3.84 -3.56
C ILE A 252 -16.17 3.65 -3.05
N ALA A 253 -15.33 2.98 -3.84
CA ALA A 253 -13.92 2.80 -3.57
C ALA A 253 -13.10 3.75 -4.45
N ARG A 254 -11.97 4.20 -3.94
CA ARG A 254 -11.02 5.03 -4.68
C ARG A 254 -9.94 4.12 -5.28
N PHE A 255 -9.69 4.27 -6.59
CA PHE A 255 -8.53 3.64 -7.21
C PHE A 255 -7.24 4.23 -6.61
N VAL A 256 -6.35 3.37 -6.10
CA VAL A 256 -5.11 3.79 -5.44
C VAL A 256 -3.89 3.53 -6.31
N ARG A 257 -3.76 2.29 -6.80
CA ARG A 257 -2.57 1.85 -7.52
C ARG A 257 -2.85 0.69 -8.46
N MET A 258 -1.96 0.52 -9.41
CA MET A 258 -1.80 -0.72 -10.17
C MET A 258 -0.65 -1.51 -9.54
N GLU A 259 -0.81 -2.80 -9.34
CA GLU A 259 0.31 -3.66 -8.97
C GLU A 259 1.21 -3.87 -10.19
N ALA A 260 2.52 -3.67 -10.01
CA ALA A 260 3.48 -3.76 -11.11
C ALA A 260 3.81 -5.20 -11.50
N THR A 261 3.37 -6.18 -10.71
CA THR A 261 3.68 -7.60 -10.91
C THR A 261 2.52 -8.29 -11.58
N ILE A 262 2.79 -8.95 -12.72
CA ILE A 262 1.83 -9.83 -13.39
C ILE A 262 1.80 -11.15 -12.62
N ASP A 263 0.61 -11.60 -12.26
CA ASP A 263 0.42 -12.92 -11.67
C ASP A 263 0.79 -14.00 -12.71
N PRO A 264 1.77 -14.87 -12.42
CA PRO A 264 2.27 -15.83 -13.41
C PRO A 264 1.25 -16.92 -13.80
N LYS A 265 0.24 -17.17 -12.96
CA LYS A 265 -0.79 -18.17 -13.23
C LYS A 265 -1.94 -17.62 -14.06
N SER A 266 -2.44 -16.46 -13.68
CA SER A 266 -3.58 -15.82 -14.38
C SER A 266 -3.15 -14.92 -15.53
N ARG A 267 -1.89 -14.44 -15.56
CA ARG A 267 -1.35 -13.43 -16.49
C ARG A 267 -2.10 -12.09 -16.42
N LEU A 268 -2.71 -11.80 -15.29
CA LEU A 268 -3.44 -10.56 -15.05
C LEU A 268 -2.62 -9.62 -14.16
N LEU A 269 -2.88 -8.35 -14.31
CA LEU A 269 -2.47 -7.30 -13.38
C LEU A 269 -3.58 -7.06 -12.36
N TYR A 270 -3.24 -6.47 -11.23
CA TYR A 270 -4.24 -6.11 -10.23
C TYR A 270 -4.34 -4.60 -10.06
N ALA A 271 -5.54 -4.09 -10.26
CA ALA A 271 -5.92 -2.74 -9.86
C ALA A 271 -6.39 -2.78 -8.41
N VAL A 272 -5.82 -1.93 -7.56
CA VAL A 272 -6.17 -1.87 -6.14
C VAL A 272 -7.04 -0.64 -5.89
N ALA A 273 -8.22 -0.88 -5.35
CA ALA A 273 -9.13 0.15 -4.89
C ALA A 273 -9.30 0.08 -3.37
N GLU A 274 -9.39 1.24 -2.72
CA GLU A 274 -9.51 1.39 -1.26
C GLU A 274 -10.91 1.88 -0.89
N ILE A 275 -11.49 1.26 0.11
CA ILE A 275 -12.77 1.61 0.70
C ILE A 275 -12.48 2.18 2.09
N GLU A 276 -12.98 3.36 2.40
CA GLU A 276 -12.95 3.94 3.75
C GLU A 276 -14.17 3.46 4.54
N ASN A 277 -13.96 3.11 5.81
CA ASN A 277 -14.99 2.64 6.74
C ASN A 277 -15.90 1.52 6.19
N PRO A 278 -15.32 0.43 5.65
CA PRO A 278 -16.11 -0.61 4.95
C PRO A 278 -17.09 -1.37 5.85
N PHE A 279 -16.92 -1.26 7.17
CA PHE A 279 -17.71 -1.98 8.17
C PHE A 279 -18.72 -1.09 8.92
N GLU A 280 -18.75 0.21 8.63
CA GLU A 280 -19.82 1.09 9.07
C GLU A 280 -21.03 0.84 8.17
N ALA A 281 -22.16 0.46 8.78
CA ALA A 281 -23.41 0.27 8.06
C ALA A 281 -23.87 1.66 7.54
N ASN A 282 -23.88 1.82 6.22
CA ASN A 282 -24.63 2.90 5.57
C ASN A 282 -26.11 2.59 5.62
#